data_7bdfae1f26385bc84abd26b1659a02bd
#
_entry.id   7bdfae1f26385bc84abd26b1659a02bd
#
_cell.length_a   1.000
_cell.length_b   1.000
_cell.length_c   1.000
_cell.angle_alpha   90.00
_cell.angle_beta   90.00
_cell.angle_gamma   90.00
#
_symmetry.space_group_name_H-M   'P 1'
#
loop_
_entity.id
_entity.type
_entity.pdbx_description
1 polymer ?
#
loop_
_entity_poly.entity_id
_entity_poly.type
_entity_poly.pdbx_seq_one_letter_code
_entity_poly.pdbx_strand_id
1 'polypeptide(L)'
;VGVVKTLSVLLLLVGAFALAVGRGWVPMPPEWNPWAPLDVRASPNLLTRYKLSRLQDDPALCDQVLNTSGLRVSRQADTPTDAACPLRSVLRVQGADVALSSSFLASCPLAVAFALFERHSLQPAAQAVFGQAVSRVEHLGSFACRNIYNRADGRLSQHASANALDIAGFRLADGRSISVLKDWPGQGDSARFLRLVRDGACDDFNVVLSPDYNAAHRNHFHLDMGRWWVCR
;
A
#
# COMPACT_ATOMS: atom_id res chain seq x y z
N VAL A 1 -43.57 -3.50 -15.48
CA VAL A 1 -43.21 -2.48 -16.53
C VAL A 1 -42.72 -1.16 -15.90
N GLY A 2 -43.33 -0.68 -14.80
CA GLY A 2 -42.91 0.57 -14.12
C GLY A 2 -41.48 0.52 -13.54
N VAL A 3 -41.13 -0.51 -12.80
CA VAL A 3 -39.82 -0.65 -12.12
C VAL A 3 -38.66 -0.70 -13.13
N VAL A 4 -38.83 -1.39 -14.26
CA VAL A 4 -37.78 -1.46 -15.31
C VAL A 4 -37.55 -0.08 -15.95
N LYS A 5 -38.62 0.68 -16.24
CA LYS A 5 -38.49 2.03 -16.79
C LYS A 5 -37.82 2.98 -15.80
N THR A 6 -38.14 2.92 -14.51
CA THR A 6 -37.51 3.73 -13.46
C THR A 6 -36.02 3.40 -13.34
N LEU A 7 -35.67 2.11 -13.34
CA LEU A 7 -34.27 1.66 -13.26
C LEU A 7 -33.45 2.14 -14.48
N SER A 8 -34.04 2.04 -15.68
CA SER A 8 -33.37 2.52 -16.92
C SER A 8 -33.13 4.03 -16.91
N VAL A 9 -34.08 4.82 -16.45
CA VAL A 9 -33.93 6.28 -16.32
C VAL A 9 -32.84 6.59 -15.28
N LEU A 10 -32.81 5.93 -14.14
CA LEU A 10 -31.78 6.11 -13.12
C LEU A 10 -30.38 5.80 -13.66
N LEU A 11 -30.24 4.69 -14.38
CA LEU A 11 -28.95 4.32 -15.01
C LEU A 11 -28.50 5.35 -16.04
N LEU A 12 -29.41 5.89 -16.86
CA LEU A 12 -29.09 6.94 -17.81
C LEU A 12 -28.65 8.23 -17.13
N LEU A 13 -29.32 8.63 -16.04
CA LEU A 13 -28.95 9.82 -15.28
C LEU A 13 -27.58 9.65 -14.60
N VAL A 14 -27.31 8.50 -14.01
CA VAL A 14 -25.99 8.18 -13.43
C VAL A 14 -24.91 8.18 -14.51
N GLY A 15 -25.17 7.59 -15.68
CA GLY A 15 -24.26 7.60 -16.80
C GLY A 15 -23.98 9.00 -17.36
N ALA A 16 -25.01 9.83 -17.50
CA ALA A 16 -24.89 11.22 -17.93
C ALA A 16 -24.09 12.05 -16.92
N PHE A 17 -24.37 11.89 -15.63
CA PHE A 17 -23.61 12.56 -14.56
C PHE A 17 -22.15 12.14 -14.56
N ALA A 18 -21.87 10.83 -14.65
CA ALA A 18 -20.52 10.30 -14.72
C ALA A 18 -19.74 10.86 -15.93
N LEU A 19 -20.41 10.95 -17.09
CA LEU A 19 -19.84 11.56 -18.29
C LEU A 19 -19.56 13.06 -18.10
N ALA A 20 -20.47 13.78 -17.48
CA ALA A 20 -20.32 15.22 -17.23
C ALA A 20 -19.13 15.51 -16.28
N VAL A 21 -18.97 14.70 -15.23
CA VAL A 21 -17.81 14.77 -14.32
C VAL A 21 -16.52 14.40 -15.07
N GLY A 22 -16.52 13.31 -15.84
CA GLY A 22 -15.36 12.87 -16.62
C GLY A 22 -14.92 13.88 -17.68
N ARG A 23 -15.86 14.69 -18.22
CA ARG A 23 -15.58 15.80 -19.17
C ARG A 23 -15.22 17.12 -18.47
N GLY A 24 -15.24 17.17 -17.14
CA GLY A 24 -14.99 18.40 -16.39
C GLY A 24 -16.13 19.43 -16.45
N TRP A 25 -17.32 19.07 -16.94
CA TRP A 25 -18.49 19.96 -16.97
C TRP A 25 -19.10 20.17 -15.61
N VAL A 26 -18.95 19.20 -14.71
CA VAL A 26 -19.33 19.28 -13.30
C VAL A 26 -18.05 19.30 -12.48
N PRO A 27 -17.71 20.42 -11.80
CA PRO A 27 -16.55 20.50 -10.92
C PRO A 27 -16.77 19.55 -9.73
N MET A 28 -15.82 18.63 -9.52
CA MET A 28 -15.81 17.70 -8.40
C MET A 28 -14.43 17.75 -7.74
N PRO A 29 -14.36 17.79 -6.40
CA PRO A 29 -13.07 17.71 -5.70
C PRO A 29 -12.29 16.49 -6.18
N PRO A 30 -10.97 16.63 -6.46
CA PRO A 30 -10.15 15.55 -7.04
C PRO A 30 -10.23 14.24 -6.26
N GLU A 31 -10.31 14.30 -4.93
CA GLU A 31 -10.41 13.13 -4.06
C GLU A 31 -11.70 12.32 -4.28
N TRP A 32 -12.80 12.96 -4.71
CA TRP A 32 -14.09 12.35 -5.03
C TRP A 32 -14.31 12.09 -6.52
N ASN A 33 -13.38 12.54 -7.37
CA ASN A 33 -13.42 12.26 -8.80
C ASN A 33 -12.69 10.96 -9.11
N PRO A 34 -13.38 9.89 -9.56
CA PRO A 34 -12.75 8.59 -9.82
C PRO A 34 -11.74 8.60 -10.98
N TRP A 35 -11.82 9.59 -11.87
CA TRP A 35 -10.90 9.75 -13.00
C TRP A 35 -9.65 10.56 -12.65
N ALA A 36 -9.73 11.42 -11.65
CA ALA A 36 -8.58 12.20 -11.21
C ALA A 36 -7.48 11.29 -10.61
N PRO A 37 -6.20 11.64 -10.77
CA PRO A 37 -5.11 10.96 -10.08
C PRO A 37 -5.34 10.92 -8.57
N LEU A 38 -4.80 9.90 -7.91
CA LEU A 38 -4.76 9.85 -6.44
C LEU A 38 -3.78 10.92 -5.94
N ASP A 39 -4.20 11.72 -4.96
CA ASP A 39 -3.29 12.58 -4.19
C ASP A 39 -3.02 11.89 -2.84
N VAL A 40 -1.77 11.47 -2.61
CA VAL A 40 -1.36 10.79 -1.37
C VAL A 40 -1.51 11.71 -0.15
N ARG A 41 -1.51 13.02 -0.33
CA ARG A 41 -1.68 14.00 0.76
C ARG A 41 -3.13 14.15 1.21
N ALA A 42 -4.09 13.84 0.33
CA ALA A 42 -5.50 13.88 0.66
C ALA A 42 -5.89 12.72 1.58
N SER A 43 -6.84 12.96 2.48
CA SER A 43 -7.36 11.91 3.35
C SER A 43 -7.96 10.76 2.55
N PRO A 44 -7.62 9.49 2.86
CA PRO A 44 -8.19 8.34 2.19
C PRO A 44 -9.72 8.31 2.28
N ASN A 45 -10.36 7.85 1.21
CA ASN A 45 -11.81 7.70 1.11
C ASN A 45 -12.18 6.43 0.32
N LEU A 46 -13.48 6.21 0.06
CA LEU A 46 -13.98 5.03 -0.65
C LEU A 46 -13.38 4.83 -2.07
N LEU A 47 -12.87 5.90 -2.70
CA LEU A 47 -12.26 5.83 -4.02
C LEU A 47 -10.76 5.55 -3.98
N THR A 48 -10.12 5.66 -2.82
CA THR A 48 -8.66 5.49 -2.68
C THR A 48 -8.21 4.14 -3.22
N ARG A 49 -8.87 3.05 -2.82
CA ARG A 49 -8.55 1.70 -3.31
C ARG A 49 -8.79 1.52 -4.81
N TYR A 50 -9.87 2.08 -5.33
CA TYR A 50 -10.13 2.07 -6.77
C TYR A 50 -9.02 2.82 -7.53
N LYS A 51 -8.61 3.98 -7.06
CA LYS A 51 -7.52 4.75 -7.67
C LYS A 51 -6.18 4.04 -7.57
N LEU A 52 -5.90 3.37 -6.46
CA LEU A 52 -4.71 2.51 -6.32
C LEU A 52 -4.69 1.37 -7.34
N SER A 53 -5.84 0.70 -7.56
CA SER A 53 -5.91 -0.41 -8.52
C SER A 53 -5.61 0.01 -9.96
N ARG A 54 -5.86 1.27 -10.33
CA ARG A 54 -5.54 1.82 -11.66
C ARG A 54 -4.05 1.98 -11.92
N LEU A 55 -3.23 2.01 -10.87
CA LEU A 55 -1.78 2.21 -10.99
C LEU A 55 -1.04 0.96 -11.49
N GLN A 56 -1.70 -0.21 -11.49
CA GLN A 56 -1.07 -1.48 -11.85
C GLN A 56 -0.55 -1.47 -13.29
N ASP A 57 -1.35 -0.92 -14.21
CA ASP A 57 -1.11 -1.01 -15.65
C ASP A 57 -0.92 0.36 -16.32
N ASP A 58 -0.80 1.44 -15.53
CA ASP A 58 -0.65 2.81 -16.02
C ASP A 58 0.58 3.51 -15.44
N PRO A 59 1.76 3.36 -16.07
CA PRO A 59 3.00 4.00 -15.61
C PRO A 59 2.95 5.54 -15.62
N ALA A 60 2.18 6.14 -16.52
CA ALA A 60 2.05 7.59 -16.59
C ALA A 60 1.21 8.14 -15.43
N LEU A 61 0.13 7.44 -15.09
CA LEU A 61 -0.67 7.75 -13.91
C LEU A 61 0.15 7.54 -12.62
N CYS A 62 0.97 6.48 -12.59
CA CYS A 62 1.89 6.24 -11.48
C CYS A 62 2.81 7.44 -11.22
N ASP A 63 3.45 7.98 -12.26
CA ASP A 63 4.36 9.12 -12.13
C ASP A 63 3.62 10.36 -11.58
N GLN A 64 2.41 10.60 -12.03
CA GLN A 64 1.59 11.71 -11.51
C GLN A 64 1.30 11.55 -10.02
N VAL A 65 0.95 10.36 -9.56
CA VAL A 65 0.66 10.07 -8.14
C VAL A 65 1.92 10.16 -7.29
N LEU A 66 3.04 9.64 -7.77
CA LEU A 66 4.33 9.70 -7.07
C LEU A 66 4.78 11.14 -6.75
N ASN A 67 4.43 12.11 -7.60
CA ASN A 67 4.72 13.52 -7.34
C ASN A 67 4.04 14.08 -6.07
N THR A 68 3.01 13.40 -5.56
CA THR A 68 2.32 13.79 -4.31
C THR A 68 2.73 12.95 -3.12
N SER A 69 3.52 11.88 -3.33
CA SER A 69 3.78 10.83 -2.35
C SER A 69 4.84 11.17 -1.29
N GLY A 70 5.73 12.13 -1.57
CA GLY A 70 6.91 12.38 -0.74
C GLY A 70 8.01 11.33 -0.87
N LEU A 71 7.79 10.27 -1.67
CA LEU A 71 8.79 9.21 -1.87
C LEU A 71 9.95 9.69 -2.75
N ARG A 72 11.15 9.30 -2.37
CA ARG A 72 12.33 9.37 -3.24
C ARG A 72 12.46 8.05 -3.97
N VAL A 73 12.14 8.06 -5.27
CA VAL A 73 12.13 6.87 -6.11
C VAL A 73 13.03 7.04 -7.35
N SER A 74 13.52 5.92 -7.87
CA SER A 74 14.11 5.83 -9.20
C SER A 74 13.52 4.64 -9.95
N ARG A 75 13.38 4.73 -11.27
CA ARG A 75 12.93 3.61 -12.07
C ARG A 75 14.03 2.55 -12.14
N GLN A 76 13.64 1.29 -11.93
CA GLN A 76 14.49 0.13 -12.16
C GLN A 76 14.37 -0.29 -13.61
N ALA A 77 15.49 -0.65 -14.23
CA ALA A 77 15.45 -1.25 -15.57
C ALA A 77 14.66 -2.57 -15.53
N ASP A 78 13.85 -2.78 -16.56
CA ASP A 78 13.12 -4.04 -16.73
C ASP A 78 14.10 -5.20 -16.86
N THR A 79 13.81 -6.32 -16.22
CA THR A 79 14.60 -7.54 -16.39
C THR A 79 14.20 -8.28 -17.68
N PRO A 80 15.08 -9.16 -18.24
CA PRO A 80 14.73 -9.96 -19.39
C PRO A 80 13.44 -10.77 -19.18
N THR A 81 12.69 -11.01 -20.26
CA THR A 81 11.40 -11.72 -20.21
C THR A 81 11.51 -13.20 -19.85
N ASP A 82 12.65 -13.79 -20.12
CA ASP A 82 13.01 -15.18 -19.81
C ASP A 82 13.54 -15.37 -18.38
N ALA A 83 13.68 -14.29 -17.61
CA ALA A 83 14.01 -14.39 -16.19
C ALA A 83 12.93 -15.18 -15.43
N ALA A 84 13.33 -15.94 -14.43
CA ALA A 84 12.41 -16.73 -13.60
C ALA A 84 11.33 -15.87 -12.92
N CYS A 85 11.66 -14.62 -12.55
CA CYS A 85 10.74 -13.62 -11.99
C CYS A 85 11.00 -12.28 -12.68
N PRO A 86 10.41 -12.04 -13.86
CA PRO A 86 10.65 -10.82 -14.62
C PRO A 86 10.03 -9.62 -13.88
N LEU A 87 10.82 -8.57 -13.67
CA LEU A 87 10.38 -7.30 -13.11
C LEU A 87 10.06 -6.32 -14.26
N ARG A 88 8.89 -5.69 -14.19
CA ARG A 88 8.40 -4.73 -15.17
C ARG A 88 7.94 -3.46 -14.49
N SER A 89 8.41 -2.31 -14.97
CA SER A 89 8.02 -0.99 -14.48
C SER A 89 8.17 -0.84 -12.96
N VAL A 90 9.17 -1.51 -12.37
CA VAL A 90 9.42 -1.51 -10.93
C VAL A 90 10.19 -0.26 -10.54
N LEU A 91 9.89 0.26 -9.37
CA LEU A 91 10.52 1.39 -8.73
C LEU A 91 11.52 0.91 -7.67
N ARG A 92 12.62 1.65 -7.49
CA ARG A 92 13.46 1.55 -6.29
C ARG A 92 13.08 2.70 -5.36
N VAL A 93 12.47 2.36 -4.24
CA VAL A 93 12.14 3.31 -3.17
C VAL A 93 13.38 3.48 -2.30
N GLN A 94 13.93 4.69 -2.26
CA GLN A 94 15.16 5.03 -1.55
C GLN A 94 14.88 5.72 -0.20
N GLY A 95 13.68 6.24 -0.02
CA GLY A 95 13.23 6.89 1.20
C GLY A 95 11.84 7.49 1.03
N ALA A 96 11.30 7.91 2.15
CA ALA A 96 10.04 8.60 2.33
C ALA A 96 10.27 9.81 3.26
N ASP A 97 9.21 10.38 3.84
CA ASP A 97 9.35 11.30 4.98
C ASP A 97 10.01 10.58 6.17
N VAL A 98 9.75 9.28 6.33
CA VAL A 98 10.46 8.38 7.25
C VAL A 98 11.70 7.78 6.59
N ALA A 99 12.79 7.58 7.36
CA ALA A 99 13.95 6.83 6.89
C ALA A 99 13.64 5.34 6.74
N LEU A 100 14.33 4.67 5.83
CA LEU A 100 14.23 3.23 5.61
C LEU A 100 15.52 2.52 6.05
N SER A 101 15.45 1.26 6.49
CA SER A 101 16.64 0.45 6.80
C SER A 101 17.55 0.25 5.59
N SER A 102 16.94 0.12 4.41
CA SER A 102 17.61 0.09 3.10
C SER A 102 16.64 0.52 2.01
N SER A 103 17.09 0.70 0.78
CA SER A 103 16.17 0.87 -0.36
C SER A 103 15.47 -0.47 -0.67
N PHE A 104 14.24 -0.41 -1.18
CA PHE A 104 13.53 -1.60 -1.62
C PHE A 104 12.92 -1.44 -3.02
N LEU A 105 12.67 -2.55 -3.70
CA LEU A 105 11.96 -2.56 -4.99
C LEU A 105 10.47 -2.59 -4.75
N ALA A 106 9.70 -1.88 -5.57
CA ALA A 106 8.25 -1.85 -5.44
C ALA A 106 7.56 -1.73 -6.81
N SER A 107 6.47 -2.47 -6.99
CA SER A 107 5.47 -2.10 -7.98
C SER A 107 4.91 -0.72 -7.66
N CYS A 108 4.33 -0.03 -8.64
CA CYS A 108 3.74 1.28 -8.37
C CYS A 108 2.63 1.24 -7.30
N PRO A 109 1.66 0.30 -7.34
CA PRO A 109 0.67 0.19 -6.28
C PRO A 109 1.30 0.01 -4.89
N LEU A 110 2.34 -0.82 -4.77
CA LEU A 110 3.02 -1.05 -3.48
C LEU A 110 3.71 0.23 -2.97
N ALA A 111 4.40 0.97 -3.83
CA ALA A 111 5.07 2.21 -3.45
C ALA A 111 4.06 3.26 -2.96
N VAL A 112 2.96 3.44 -3.69
CA VAL A 112 1.92 4.41 -3.33
C VAL A 112 1.16 3.97 -2.08
N ALA A 113 0.84 2.68 -1.92
CA ALA A 113 0.24 2.14 -0.70
C ALA A 113 1.14 2.37 0.52
N PHE A 114 2.47 2.19 0.37
CA PHE A 114 3.42 2.50 1.44
C PHE A 114 3.41 3.98 1.83
N ALA A 115 3.31 4.90 0.87
CA ALA A 115 3.23 6.33 1.15
C ALA A 115 1.93 6.73 1.86
N LEU A 116 0.78 6.14 1.46
CA LEU A 116 -0.49 6.32 2.15
C LEU A 116 -0.41 5.79 3.60
N PHE A 117 0.08 4.57 3.75
CA PHE A 117 0.27 3.92 5.04
C PHE A 117 1.17 4.75 5.97
N GLU A 118 2.33 5.21 5.48
CA GLU A 118 3.25 6.04 6.27
C GLU A 118 2.52 7.28 6.79
N ARG A 119 1.83 7.99 5.90
CA ARG A 119 1.24 9.28 6.20
C ARG A 119 -0.05 9.19 7.03
N HIS A 120 -0.94 8.25 6.70
CA HIS A 120 -2.29 8.22 7.24
C HIS A 120 -2.51 7.16 8.31
N SER A 121 -1.59 6.20 8.45
CA SER A 121 -1.69 5.09 9.41
C SER A 121 -0.52 5.06 10.39
N LEU A 122 0.71 4.98 9.91
CA LEU A 122 1.91 4.81 10.73
C LEU A 122 2.19 6.01 11.64
N GLN A 123 2.28 7.22 11.05
CA GLN A 123 2.61 8.42 11.83
C GLN A 123 1.48 8.80 12.81
N PRO A 124 0.19 8.76 12.43
CA PRO A 124 -0.90 8.97 13.38
C PRO A 124 -0.91 7.96 14.54
N ALA A 125 -0.64 6.68 14.27
CA ALA A 125 -0.56 5.66 15.33
C ALA A 125 0.58 5.95 16.33
N ALA A 126 1.75 6.36 15.84
CA ALA A 126 2.88 6.73 16.70
C ALA A 126 2.57 7.98 17.52
N GLN A 127 1.98 8.99 16.90
CA GLN A 127 1.56 10.20 17.61
C GLN A 127 0.51 9.91 18.68
N ALA A 128 -0.47 9.03 18.40
CA ALA A 128 -1.53 8.68 19.33
C ALA A 128 -1.02 7.87 20.55
N VAL A 129 0.01 7.04 20.35
CA VAL A 129 0.52 6.17 21.44
C VAL A 129 1.68 6.80 22.19
N PHE A 130 2.58 7.47 21.48
CA PHE A 130 3.85 7.95 22.05
C PHE A 130 4.01 9.47 22.05
N GLY A 131 3.12 10.22 21.40
CA GLY A 131 3.25 11.67 21.25
C GLY A 131 4.44 12.09 20.37
N GLN A 132 4.94 11.20 19.53
CA GLN A 132 6.10 11.44 18.66
C GLN A 132 6.02 10.64 17.37
N ALA A 133 6.86 11.00 16.39
CA ALA A 133 6.87 10.39 15.08
C ALA A 133 7.73 9.10 15.04
N VAL A 134 7.41 8.21 14.09
CA VAL A 134 8.36 7.19 13.61
C VAL A 134 9.41 7.88 12.75
N SER A 135 10.68 7.69 13.09
CA SER A 135 11.82 8.22 12.35
C SER A 135 12.38 7.22 11.31
N ARG A 136 12.15 5.91 11.52
CA ARG A 136 12.68 4.88 10.63
C ARG A 136 11.80 3.63 10.62
N VAL A 137 11.64 3.05 9.42
CA VAL A 137 11.03 1.73 9.19
C VAL A 137 12.13 0.69 8.96
N GLU A 138 12.11 -0.38 9.75
CA GLU A 138 13.01 -1.53 9.61
C GLU A 138 12.27 -2.63 8.83
N HIS A 139 12.76 -2.96 7.61
CA HIS A 139 12.13 -3.94 6.76
C HIS A 139 13.09 -5.07 6.37
N LEU A 140 12.54 -6.24 6.02
CA LEU A 140 13.28 -7.44 5.61
C LEU A 140 13.43 -7.55 4.09
N GLY A 141 12.82 -6.63 3.34
CA GLY A 141 12.89 -6.59 1.89
C GLY A 141 11.53 -6.76 1.22
N SER A 142 11.53 -6.60 -0.09
CA SER A 142 10.32 -6.59 -0.93
C SER A 142 10.42 -7.56 -2.12
N PHE A 143 11.63 -7.93 -2.54
CA PHE A 143 11.83 -8.81 -3.70
C PHE A 143 12.52 -10.11 -3.30
N ALA A 144 11.86 -11.22 -3.65
CA ALA A 144 12.40 -12.56 -3.56
C ALA A 144 11.75 -13.45 -4.61
N CYS A 145 12.55 -13.92 -5.59
CA CYS A 145 12.08 -14.81 -6.65
C CYS A 145 11.85 -16.23 -6.10
N ARG A 146 10.64 -16.46 -5.59
CA ARG A 146 10.23 -17.73 -4.98
C ARG A 146 8.72 -17.93 -5.03
N ASN A 147 8.30 -19.17 -4.93
CA ASN A 147 6.91 -19.53 -4.69
C ASN A 147 6.51 -19.27 -3.23
N ILE A 148 5.22 -19.19 -2.97
CA ILE A 148 4.65 -19.08 -1.63
C ILE A 148 5.16 -20.25 -0.78
N TYR A 149 5.75 -19.97 0.40
CA TYR A 149 6.38 -20.91 1.32
C TYR A 149 7.51 -21.75 0.70
N ASN A 150 8.17 -21.28 -0.36
CA ASN A 150 9.22 -22.00 -1.11
C ASN A 150 8.78 -23.39 -1.62
N ARG A 151 7.49 -23.61 -1.87
CA ARG A 151 7.01 -24.88 -2.44
C ARG A 151 7.46 -25.01 -3.87
N ALA A 152 7.91 -26.22 -4.26
CA ALA A 152 8.33 -26.48 -5.63
C ALA A 152 7.17 -26.26 -6.62
N ASP A 153 5.99 -26.77 -6.28
CA ASP A 153 4.77 -26.62 -7.06
C ASP A 153 3.84 -25.61 -6.38
N GLY A 154 3.98 -24.35 -6.68
CA GLY A 154 3.19 -23.32 -6.04
C GLY A 154 3.07 -22.05 -6.89
N ARG A 155 2.10 -21.21 -6.54
CA ARG A 155 2.01 -19.87 -7.13
C ARG A 155 3.20 -19.03 -6.65
N LEU A 156 3.71 -18.17 -7.54
CA LEU A 156 4.69 -17.16 -7.17
C LEU A 156 4.18 -16.28 -6.04
N SER A 157 5.07 -15.96 -5.11
CA SER A 157 4.83 -14.97 -4.06
C SER A 157 4.70 -13.57 -4.67
N GLN A 158 3.99 -12.65 -4.02
CA GLN A 158 3.98 -11.23 -4.38
C GLN A 158 5.38 -10.60 -4.30
N HIS A 159 6.25 -11.14 -3.47
CA HIS A 159 7.67 -10.77 -3.47
C HIS A 159 8.36 -11.03 -4.82
N ALA A 160 7.94 -12.03 -5.58
CA ALA A 160 8.55 -12.36 -6.87
C ALA A 160 8.32 -11.31 -7.96
N SER A 161 7.38 -10.40 -7.75
CA SER A 161 7.08 -9.25 -8.63
C SER A 161 7.34 -7.90 -7.94
N ALA A 162 8.07 -7.87 -6.82
CA ALA A 162 8.26 -6.68 -5.99
C ALA A 162 6.94 -6.00 -5.60
N ASN A 163 5.90 -6.80 -5.34
CA ASN A 163 4.55 -6.33 -5.00
C ASN A 163 4.18 -6.62 -3.53
N ALA A 164 5.18 -6.91 -2.70
CA ALA A 164 5.06 -7.11 -1.25
C ALA A 164 6.24 -6.48 -0.51
N LEU A 165 6.04 -6.12 0.77
CA LEU A 165 7.06 -5.58 1.68
C LEU A 165 6.89 -6.24 3.05
N ASP A 166 7.99 -6.71 3.64
CA ASP A 166 8.02 -7.28 4.98
C ASP A 166 8.60 -6.28 5.98
N ILE A 167 7.78 -5.77 6.91
CA ILE A 167 8.20 -4.79 7.93
C ILE A 167 8.44 -5.51 9.26
N ALA A 168 9.67 -5.42 9.79
CA ALA A 168 10.09 -6.08 11.02
C ALA A 168 10.02 -5.17 12.26
N GLY A 169 9.94 -3.85 12.08
CA GLY A 169 9.91 -2.94 13.21
C GLY A 169 10.04 -1.47 12.82
N PHE A 170 10.09 -0.64 13.84
CA PHE A 170 10.09 0.81 13.73
C PHE A 170 11.04 1.44 14.74
N ARG A 171 11.56 2.62 14.42
CA ARG A 171 12.32 3.45 15.37
C ARG A 171 11.60 4.79 15.53
N LEU A 172 11.39 5.19 16.76
CA LEU A 172 10.80 6.48 17.10
C LEU A 172 11.84 7.62 17.03
N ALA A 173 11.37 8.85 17.07
CA ALA A 173 12.24 10.04 17.02
C ALA A 173 13.19 10.12 18.25
N ASP A 174 12.80 9.59 19.41
CA ASP A 174 13.66 9.49 20.60
C ASP A 174 14.71 8.36 20.54
N GLY A 175 14.75 7.59 19.46
CA GLY A 175 15.66 6.46 19.26
C GLY A 175 15.15 5.13 19.77
N ARG A 176 13.99 5.05 20.43
CA ARG A 176 13.35 3.80 20.87
C ARG A 176 13.05 2.93 19.67
N SER A 177 13.42 1.64 19.77
CA SER A 177 13.14 0.64 18.73
C SER A 177 11.96 -0.22 19.16
N ILE A 178 11.04 -0.46 18.23
CA ILE A 178 9.86 -1.33 18.39
C ILE A 178 10.00 -2.46 17.39
N SER A 179 9.97 -3.70 17.87
CA SER A 179 10.18 -4.91 17.06
C SER A 179 8.89 -5.73 17.00
N VAL A 180 8.46 -6.06 15.78
CA VAL A 180 7.30 -6.96 15.60
C VAL A 180 7.50 -8.28 16.35
N LEU A 181 8.69 -8.89 16.25
CA LEU A 181 8.99 -10.16 16.94
C LEU A 181 8.87 -10.07 18.46
N LYS A 182 9.39 -8.98 19.05
CA LYS A 182 9.54 -8.88 20.51
C LYS A 182 8.33 -8.27 21.18
N ASP A 183 7.71 -7.28 20.54
CA ASP A 183 6.71 -6.43 21.16
C ASP A 183 5.28 -6.82 20.81
N TRP A 184 5.06 -7.54 19.69
CA TRP A 184 3.72 -7.99 19.29
C TRP A 184 3.00 -8.82 20.35
N PRO A 185 3.65 -9.80 21.04
CA PRO A 185 2.98 -10.61 22.07
C PRO A 185 2.64 -9.84 23.36
N GLY A 186 3.18 -8.62 23.50
CA GLY A 186 3.03 -7.81 24.71
C GLY A 186 1.66 -7.16 24.88
N GLN A 187 1.51 -6.45 26.02
CA GLN A 187 0.31 -5.70 26.37
C GLN A 187 0.56 -4.18 26.53
N GLY A 188 1.83 -3.73 26.44
CA GLY A 188 2.20 -2.33 26.61
C GLY A 188 2.02 -1.48 25.35
N ASP A 189 2.48 -0.23 25.43
CA ASP A 189 2.33 0.76 24.35
C ASP A 189 2.93 0.30 23.03
N SER A 190 4.08 -0.39 23.04
CA SER A 190 4.68 -0.93 21.81
C SER A 190 3.75 -1.93 21.13
N ALA A 191 3.11 -2.83 21.89
CA ALA A 191 2.15 -3.78 21.35
C ALA A 191 0.87 -3.08 20.86
N ARG A 192 0.37 -2.09 21.60
CA ARG A 192 -0.76 -1.26 21.18
C ARG A 192 -0.47 -0.53 19.88
N PHE A 193 0.71 0.09 19.76
CA PHE A 193 1.16 0.75 18.55
C PHE A 193 1.20 -0.22 17.35
N LEU A 194 1.81 -1.40 17.53
CA LEU A 194 1.90 -2.39 16.44
C LEU A 194 0.51 -2.85 15.97
N ARG A 195 -0.47 -2.99 16.88
CA ARG A 195 -1.85 -3.33 16.49
C ARG A 195 -2.52 -2.21 15.70
N LEU A 196 -2.37 -0.95 16.12
CA LEU A 196 -2.88 0.19 15.36
C LEU A 196 -2.23 0.29 13.98
N VAL A 197 -0.92 0.05 13.90
CA VAL A 197 -0.18 0.02 12.62
C VAL A 197 -0.70 -1.10 11.71
N ARG A 198 -0.91 -2.32 12.24
CA ARG A 198 -1.50 -3.43 11.49
C ARG A 198 -2.90 -3.09 10.98
N ASP A 199 -3.75 -2.54 11.85
CA ASP A 199 -5.12 -2.19 11.51
C ASP A 199 -5.16 -1.11 10.43
N GLY A 200 -4.35 -0.05 10.55
CA GLY A 200 -4.22 0.98 9.52
C GLY A 200 -3.63 0.45 8.21
N ALA A 201 -2.68 -0.48 8.27
CA ALA A 201 -2.16 -1.11 7.05
C ALA A 201 -3.25 -1.85 6.27
N CYS A 202 -4.26 -2.41 6.95
CA CYS A 202 -5.39 -3.07 6.29
C CYS A 202 -6.27 -2.12 5.47
N ASP A 203 -6.17 -0.81 5.69
CA ASP A 203 -6.85 0.20 4.85
C ASP A 203 -6.08 0.51 3.57
N ASP A 204 -4.76 0.38 3.59
CA ASP A 204 -3.87 0.80 2.51
C ASP A 204 -3.39 -0.35 1.62
N PHE A 205 -3.24 -1.58 2.17
CA PHE A 205 -2.79 -2.77 1.45
C PHE A 205 -3.94 -3.76 1.23
N ASN A 206 -3.79 -4.59 0.20
CA ASN A 206 -4.77 -5.63 -0.10
C ASN A 206 -4.61 -6.85 0.84
N VAL A 207 -3.37 -7.20 1.15
CA VAL A 207 -3.07 -8.29 2.08
C VAL A 207 -2.16 -7.77 3.19
N VAL A 208 -2.59 -8.00 4.42
CA VAL A 208 -1.81 -7.73 5.62
C VAL A 208 -1.80 -9.01 6.47
N LEU A 209 -0.61 -9.58 6.67
CA LEU A 209 -0.41 -10.74 7.52
C LEU A 209 0.50 -10.35 8.70
N SER A 210 -0.04 -10.50 9.91
CA SER A 210 0.67 -10.23 11.16
C SER A 210 1.19 -11.52 11.78
N PRO A 211 1.90 -11.45 12.91
CA PRO A 211 2.33 -12.64 13.66
C PRO A 211 1.22 -13.60 14.06
N ASP A 212 -0.03 -13.11 14.15
CA ASP A 212 -1.19 -13.95 14.50
C ASP A 212 -1.63 -14.85 13.34
N TYR A 213 -1.17 -14.57 12.11
CA TYR A 213 -1.56 -15.37 10.96
C TYR A 213 -0.92 -16.76 10.96
N ASN A 214 0.40 -16.86 11.14
CA ASN A 214 1.13 -18.12 11.28
C ASN A 214 2.61 -17.92 11.65
N ALA A 215 3.30 -19.01 11.96
CA ALA A 215 4.69 -18.99 12.40
C ALA A 215 5.68 -18.37 11.40
N ALA A 216 5.39 -18.39 10.09
CA ALA A 216 6.24 -17.78 9.08
C ALA A 216 6.25 -16.24 9.17
N HIS A 217 5.20 -15.65 9.72
CA HIS A 217 5.05 -14.20 9.87
C HIS A 217 5.33 -13.72 11.31
N ARG A 218 5.84 -14.59 12.22
CA ARG A 218 6.03 -14.26 13.64
C ARG A 218 6.88 -13.02 13.92
N ASN A 219 7.70 -12.57 12.98
CA ASN A 219 8.70 -11.52 13.17
C ASN A 219 8.53 -10.30 12.26
N HIS A 220 7.47 -10.25 11.47
CA HIS A 220 7.21 -9.14 10.56
C HIS A 220 5.73 -9.03 10.20
N PHE A 221 5.34 -7.88 9.68
CA PHE A 221 4.12 -7.69 8.93
C PHE A 221 4.43 -7.91 7.45
N HIS A 222 3.74 -8.83 6.81
CA HIS A 222 3.74 -8.95 5.36
C HIS A 222 2.63 -8.10 4.77
N LEU A 223 2.99 -7.16 3.91
CA LEU A 223 2.09 -6.20 3.28
C LEU A 223 2.16 -6.36 1.78
N ASP A 224 1.05 -6.64 1.08
CA ASP A 224 1.08 -6.78 -0.37
C ASP A 224 -0.13 -6.18 -1.10
N MET A 225 0.05 -5.94 -2.40
CA MET A 225 -0.95 -5.40 -3.32
C MET A 225 -1.48 -6.48 -4.28
N GLY A 226 -1.55 -7.75 -3.82
CA GLY A 226 -2.14 -8.85 -4.59
C GLY A 226 -3.65 -8.72 -4.77
N ARG A 227 -4.24 -9.73 -5.42
CA ARG A 227 -5.67 -9.70 -5.80
C ARG A 227 -6.65 -9.97 -4.65
N TRP A 228 -6.16 -10.54 -3.55
CA TRP A 228 -7.00 -10.96 -2.44
C TRP A 228 -7.02 -9.89 -1.36
N TRP A 229 -8.12 -9.84 -0.62
CA TRP A 229 -8.22 -8.97 0.55
C TRP A 229 -8.16 -9.82 1.80
N VAL A 230 -7.09 -9.67 2.56
CA VAL A 230 -6.83 -10.42 3.79
C VAL A 230 -6.22 -9.48 4.81
N CYS A 231 -6.87 -9.31 5.94
CA CYS A 231 -6.36 -8.61 7.11
C CYS A 231 -6.32 -9.59 8.29
N ARG A 232 -5.12 -10.11 8.65
CA ARG A 232 -4.92 -11.14 9.68
C ARG A 232 -3.71 -10.84 10.57
#